data_7f667cad82f8dbf8fa6d47b3be96a873
#
_entry.id   7f667cad82f8dbf8fa6d47b3be96a873
#
_cell.length_a   1.000
_cell.length_b   1.000
_cell.length_c   1.000
_cell.angle_alpha   90.00
_cell.angle_beta   90.00
_cell.angle_gamma   90.00
#
_symmetry.space_group_name_H-M   'P 1'
#
loop_
_entity.id
_entity.type
_entity.pdbx_description
1 polymer ?
#
loop_
_entity_poly.entity_id
_entity_poly.type
_entity_poly.pdbx_seq_one_letter_code
_entity_poly.pdbx_strand_id
1 'polypeptide(L)'
;MLTLFIPLVMSSGGNSGSQATSLIIRALALREVTVRDWWRIAIREVPAGVTLGAILGTIGIVRISLWQILGFYDYGAHWPLIALTVGAALVGVVMFGSLAGSMLPFILRRVGFDPASASAPFVATLVDVTGLLIYFSVAYLVLRGTLL
;
A
#
# COMPACT_ATOMS: atom_id res chain seq x y z
N MET A 1 -12.40 16.11 3.15
CA MET A 1 -12.76 15.07 2.16
C MET A 1 -11.77 13.93 2.10
N LEU A 2 -10.46 14.17 2.05
CA LEU A 2 -9.42 13.14 2.03
C LEU A 2 -9.52 12.12 3.19
N THR A 3 -9.94 12.54 4.37
CA THR A 3 -10.12 11.68 5.56
C THR A 3 -11.10 10.52 5.35
N LEU A 4 -12.06 10.66 4.43
CA LEU A 4 -13.01 9.59 4.08
C LEU A 4 -12.33 8.36 3.46
N PHE A 5 -11.17 8.54 2.85
CA PHE A 5 -10.44 7.48 2.16
C PHE A 5 -9.29 6.88 2.96
N ILE A 6 -8.98 7.44 4.16
CA ILE A 6 -7.95 6.90 5.04
C ILE A 6 -8.17 5.41 5.33
N PRO A 7 -9.37 4.93 5.72
CA PRO A 7 -9.58 3.51 5.99
C PRO A 7 -9.32 2.63 4.77
N LEU A 8 -9.71 3.09 3.56
CA LEU A 8 -9.47 2.35 2.33
C LEU A 8 -7.97 2.23 2.04
N VAL A 9 -7.24 3.34 2.14
CA VAL A 9 -5.81 3.39 1.83
C VAL A 9 -5.00 2.55 2.82
N MET A 10 -5.27 2.71 4.13
CA MET A 10 -4.60 1.94 5.19
C MET A 10 -4.87 0.44 5.05
N SER A 11 -6.15 0.06 4.97
CA SER A 11 -6.53 -1.35 4.85
C SER A 11 -5.91 -2.01 3.62
N SER A 12 -5.85 -1.30 2.48
CA SER A 12 -5.27 -1.85 1.25
C SER A 12 -3.77 -2.12 1.39
N GLY A 13 -3.02 -1.19 1.96
CA GLY A 13 -1.59 -1.34 2.19
C GLY A 13 -1.27 -2.38 3.25
N GLY A 14 -1.95 -2.32 4.40
CA GLY A 14 -1.76 -3.25 5.51
C GLY A 14 -2.06 -4.70 5.13
N ASN A 15 -3.14 -4.94 4.38
CA ASN A 15 -3.49 -6.27 3.88
C ASN A 15 -2.43 -6.80 2.90
N SER A 16 -1.98 -5.98 1.95
CA SER A 16 -0.93 -6.38 1.00
C SER A 16 0.38 -6.71 1.70
N GLY A 17 0.79 -5.89 2.66
CA GLY A 17 1.99 -6.12 3.46
C GLY A 17 1.91 -7.41 4.28
N SER A 18 0.79 -7.63 4.97
CA SER A 18 0.56 -8.84 5.79
C SER A 18 0.58 -10.11 4.95
N GLN A 19 -0.02 -10.08 3.75
CA GLN A 19 -0.01 -11.21 2.82
C GLN A 19 1.40 -11.52 2.34
N ALA A 20 2.14 -10.51 1.87
CA ALA A 20 3.51 -10.66 1.41
C ALA A 20 4.40 -11.24 2.52
N THR A 21 4.29 -10.70 3.74
CA THR A 21 5.05 -11.18 4.91
C THR A 21 4.79 -12.64 5.21
N SER A 22 3.53 -13.04 5.27
CA SER A 22 3.13 -14.42 5.58
C SER A 22 3.69 -15.41 4.54
N LEU A 23 3.66 -15.05 3.27
CA LEU A 23 4.21 -15.86 2.18
C LEU A 23 5.73 -16.01 2.31
N ILE A 24 6.46 -14.93 2.61
CA ILE A 24 7.92 -14.96 2.76
C ILE A 24 8.36 -15.71 4.01
N ILE A 25 7.68 -15.53 5.15
CA ILE A 25 7.97 -16.29 6.37
C ILE A 25 7.83 -17.78 6.09
N ARG A 26 6.74 -18.19 5.42
CA ARG A 26 6.51 -19.58 5.03
C ARG A 26 7.59 -20.09 4.10
N ALA A 27 7.94 -19.35 3.05
CA ALA A 27 8.97 -19.75 2.09
C ALA A 27 10.35 -19.89 2.73
N LEU A 28 10.70 -19.00 3.69
CA LEU A 28 11.93 -19.10 4.48
C LEU A 28 11.92 -20.31 5.41
N ALA A 29 10.79 -20.65 6.03
CA ALA A 29 10.64 -21.79 6.91
C ALA A 29 10.77 -23.12 6.15
N LEU A 30 10.18 -23.21 4.95
CA LEU A 30 10.27 -24.36 4.06
C LEU A 30 11.59 -24.45 3.27
N ARG A 31 12.49 -23.49 3.46
CA ARG A 31 13.76 -23.36 2.71
C ARG A 31 13.59 -23.27 1.19
N GLU A 32 12.44 -22.82 0.74
CA GLU A 32 12.18 -22.53 -0.69
C GLU A 32 12.95 -21.29 -1.15
N VAL A 33 13.23 -20.36 -0.22
CA VAL A 33 14.04 -19.17 -0.43
C VAL A 33 15.07 -19.01 0.67
N THR A 34 16.18 -18.35 0.34
CA THR A 34 17.26 -18.02 1.27
C THR A 34 17.42 -16.51 1.41
N VAL A 35 18.19 -16.06 2.41
CA VAL A 35 18.47 -14.63 2.61
C VAL A 35 19.12 -13.97 1.38
N ARG A 36 19.77 -14.75 0.52
CA ARG A 36 20.42 -14.24 -0.70
C ARG A 36 19.43 -13.91 -1.81
N ASP A 37 18.21 -14.46 -1.74
CA ASP A 37 17.19 -14.31 -2.77
C ASP A 37 16.37 -13.00 -2.63
N TRP A 38 16.65 -12.17 -1.61
CA TRP A 38 15.91 -10.95 -1.29
C TRP A 38 15.74 -10.02 -2.50
N TRP A 39 16.81 -9.84 -3.30
CA TRP A 39 16.78 -8.96 -4.47
C TRP A 39 15.85 -9.48 -5.57
N ARG A 40 15.90 -10.79 -5.82
CA ARG A 40 15.02 -11.43 -6.80
C ARG A 40 13.55 -11.30 -6.41
N ILE A 41 13.26 -11.37 -5.12
CA ILE A 41 11.91 -11.20 -4.60
C ILE A 41 11.50 -9.72 -4.66
N ALA A 42 12.37 -8.80 -4.26
CA ALA A 42 12.08 -7.37 -4.36
C ALA A 42 11.70 -6.93 -5.78
N ILE A 43 12.46 -7.39 -6.81
CA ILE A 43 12.15 -7.09 -8.20
C ILE A 43 10.78 -7.64 -8.65
N ARG A 44 10.34 -8.77 -8.09
CA ARG A 44 9.02 -9.36 -8.40
C ARG A 44 7.89 -8.69 -7.66
N GLU A 45 8.13 -8.22 -6.44
CA GLU A 45 7.13 -7.55 -5.62
C GLU A 45 6.74 -6.17 -6.16
N VAL A 46 7.69 -5.43 -6.75
CA VAL A 46 7.40 -4.10 -7.28
C VAL A 46 6.31 -4.13 -8.36
N PRO A 47 6.41 -4.91 -9.47
CA PRO A 47 5.36 -4.96 -10.47
C PRO A 47 4.05 -5.56 -9.93
N ALA A 48 4.13 -6.53 -9.02
CA ALA A 48 2.95 -7.10 -8.40
C ALA A 48 2.21 -6.05 -7.54
N GLY A 49 2.93 -5.31 -6.69
CA GLY A 49 2.38 -4.24 -5.88
C GLY A 49 1.83 -3.09 -6.71
N VAL A 50 2.52 -2.68 -7.78
CA VAL A 50 2.03 -1.66 -8.72
C VAL A 50 0.74 -2.12 -9.40
N THR A 51 0.69 -3.36 -9.89
CA THR A 51 -0.49 -3.90 -10.57
C THR A 51 -1.70 -3.95 -9.63
N LEU A 52 -1.51 -4.51 -8.42
CA LEU A 52 -2.57 -4.57 -7.42
C LEU A 52 -3.02 -3.18 -6.98
N GLY A 53 -2.07 -2.28 -6.74
CA GLY A 53 -2.34 -0.89 -6.41
C GLY A 53 -3.08 -0.14 -7.53
N ALA A 54 -2.74 -0.40 -8.80
CA ALA A 54 -3.43 0.18 -9.94
C ALA A 54 -4.88 -0.32 -10.06
N ILE A 55 -5.12 -1.60 -9.81
CA ILE A 55 -6.49 -2.16 -9.78
C ILE A 55 -7.30 -1.48 -8.68
N LEU A 56 -6.79 -1.43 -7.46
CA LEU A 56 -7.48 -0.79 -6.32
C LEU A 56 -7.63 0.72 -6.52
N GLY A 57 -6.62 1.37 -7.09
CA GLY A 57 -6.66 2.79 -7.45
C GLY A 57 -7.74 3.09 -8.47
N THR A 58 -7.86 2.26 -9.51
CA THR A 58 -8.93 2.37 -10.51
C THR A 58 -10.31 2.21 -9.89
N ILE A 59 -10.49 1.23 -9.02
CA ILE A 59 -11.75 1.03 -8.28
C ILE A 59 -12.07 2.28 -7.43
N GLY A 60 -11.07 2.85 -6.75
CA GLY A 60 -11.23 4.08 -5.97
C GLY A 60 -11.66 5.28 -6.83
N ILE A 61 -10.99 5.48 -7.97
CA ILE A 61 -11.31 6.55 -8.92
C ILE A 61 -12.74 6.37 -9.47
N VAL A 62 -13.07 5.17 -9.91
CA VAL A 62 -14.41 4.85 -10.45
C VAL A 62 -15.50 5.10 -9.41
N ARG A 63 -15.28 4.66 -8.16
CA ARG A 63 -16.22 4.91 -7.06
C ARG A 63 -16.45 6.40 -6.81
N ILE A 64 -15.39 7.19 -6.72
CA ILE A 64 -15.49 8.64 -6.50
C ILE A 64 -16.24 9.30 -7.65
N SER A 65 -15.88 8.94 -8.89
CA SER A 65 -16.50 9.48 -10.10
C SER A 65 -17.99 9.14 -10.18
N LEU A 66 -18.35 7.89 -9.93
CA LEU A 66 -19.76 7.47 -9.94
C LEU A 66 -20.59 8.19 -8.87
N TRP A 67 -20.07 8.32 -7.66
CA TRP A 67 -20.80 8.96 -6.57
C TRP A 67 -21.00 10.45 -6.82
N GLN A 68 -20.00 11.12 -7.41
CA GLN A 68 -20.11 12.51 -7.82
C GLN A 68 -21.15 12.69 -8.92
N ILE A 69 -21.08 11.87 -9.99
CA ILE A 69 -21.97 12.01 -11.16
C ILE A 69 -23.42 11.64 -10.82
N LEU A 70 -23.62 10.61 -10.00
CA LEU A 70 -24.96 10.17 -9.59
C LEU A 70 -25.55 11.01 -8.44
N GLY A 71 -24.79 11.97 -7.91
CA GLY A 71 -25.26 12.86 -6.84
C GLY A 71 -25.37 12.20 -5.46
N PHE A 72 -24.76 11.02 -5.25
CA PHE A 72 -24.74 10.36 -3.93
C PHE A 72 -23.87 11.10 -2.91
N TYR A 73 -22.82 11.75 -3.39
CA TYR A 73 -21.92 12.54 -2.56
C TYR A 73 -21.26 13.64 -3.40
N ASP A 74 -21.25 14.87 -2.90
CA ASP A 74 -20.57 15.99 -3.54
C ASP A 74 -19.15 16.17 -2.99
N TYR A 75 -18.16 15.86 -3.83
CA TYR A 75 -16.75 16.06 -3.54
C TYR A 75 -16.25 17.47 -3.92
N GLY A 76 -17.17 18.37 -4.39
CA GLY A 76 -16.87 19.74 -4.80
C GLY A 76 -16.21 19.86 -6.18
N ALA A 77 -15.86 21.09 -6.56
CA ALA A 77 -15.36 21.41 -7.90
C ALA A 77 -14.07 20.66 -8.30
N HIS A 78 -13.24 20.29 -7.33
CA HIS A 78 -11.94 19.63 -7.55
C HIS A 78 -11.98 18.11 -7.35
N TRP A 79 -13.17 17.49 -7.44
CA TRP A 79 -13.33 16.06 -7.27
C TRP A 79 -12.42 15.19 -8.17
N PRO A 80 -12.06 15.60 -9.42
CA PRO A 80 -11.14 14.77 -10.23
C PRO A 80 -9.74 14.69 -9.63
N LEU A 81 -9.27 15.78 -8.99
CA LEU A 81 -7.98 15.78 -8.29
C LEU A 81 -8.02 14.94 -7.03
N ILE A 82 -9.17 14.91 -6.33
CA ILE A 82 -9.36 14.02 -5.18
C ILE A 82 -9.33 12.55 -5.64
N ALA A 83 -10.03 12.22 -6.73
CA ALA A 83 -10.03 10.88 -7.31
C ALA A 83 -8.62 10.44 -7.73
N LEU A 84 -7.88 11.31 -8.41
CA LEU A 84 -6.49 11.07 -8.80
C LEU A 84 -5.58 10.86 -7.59
N THR A 85 -5.74 11.70 -6.55
CA THR A 85 -4.96 11.59 -5.29
C THR A 85 -5.17 10.24 -4.64
N VAL A 86 -6.41 9.80 -4.49
CA VAL A 86 -6.75 8.51 -3.88
C VAL A 86 -6.20 7.36 -4.72
N GLY A 87 -6.38 7.41 -6.05
CA GLY A 87 -5.87 6.40 -6.96
C GLY A 87 -4.35 6.27 -6.92
N ALA A 88 -3.63 7.40 -7.03
CA ALA A 88 -2.17 7.42 -6.98
C ALA A 88 -1.63 6.97 -5.61
N ALA A 89 -2.28 7.41 -4.52
CA ALA A 89 -1.90 6.99 -3.18
C ALA A 89 -2.08 5.48 -2.98
N LEU A 90 -3.17 4.88 -3.49
CA LEU A 90 -3.38 3.44 -3.42
C LEU A 90 -2.26 2.67 -4.12
N VAL A 91 -1.81 3.12 -5.30
CA VAL A 91 -0.65 2.52 -5.97
C VAL A 91 0.59 2.57 -5.08
N GLY A 92 0.91 3.75 -4.54
CA GLY A 92 2.09 3.94 -3.71
C GLY A 92 2.04 3.13 -2.41
N VAL A 93 0.91 3.15 -1.71
CA VAL A 93 0.76 2.49 -0.41
C VAL A 93 0.74 0.96 -0.55
N VAL A 94 0.06 0.43 -1.57
CA VAL A 94 0.00 -1.02 -1.82
C VAL A 94 1.36 -1.55 -2.28
N MET A 95 2.05 -0.85 -3.19
CA MET A 95 3.41 -1.18 -3.60
C MET A 95 4.37 -1.18 -2.40
N PHE A 96 4.33 -0.12 -1.59
CA PHE A 96 5.14 -0.03 -0.39
C PHE A 96 4.82 -1.16 0.59
N GLY A 97 3.53 -1.44 0.84
CA GLY A 97 3.09 -2.51 1.72
C GLY A 97 3.62 -3.88 1.29
N SER A 98 3.45 -4.25 0.02
CA SER A 98 3.98 -5.50 -0.53
C SER A 98 5.50 -5.59 -0.39
N LEU A 99 6.21 -4.52 -0.75
CA LEU A 99 7.67 -4.49 -0.67
C LEU A 99 8.18 -4.55 0.77
N ALA A 100 7.64 -3.74 1.67
CA ALA A 100 8.00 -3.75 3.08
C ALA A 100 7.69 -5.09 3.74
N GLY A 101 6.49 -5.63 3.47
CA GLY A 101 6.06 -6.93 3.99
C GLY A 101 6.94 -8.08 3.53
N SER A 102 7.35 -8.10 2.26
CA SER A 102 8.22 -9.14 1.75
C SER A 102 9.67 -8.99 2.20
N MET A 103 10.17 -7.77 2.40
CA MET A 103 11.57 -7.53 2.75
C MET A 103 11.86 -7.65 4.25
N LEU A 104 10.91 -7.30 5.11
CA LEU A 104 11.12 -7.29 6.56
C LEU A 104 11.56 -8.65 7.13
N PRO A 105 11.00 -9.81 6.75
CA PRO A 105 11.49 -11.12 7.22
C PRO A 105 12.94 -11.39 6.84
N PHE A 106 13.38 -10.96 5.65
CA PHE A 106 14.78 -11.10 5.23
C PHE A 106 15.72 -10.24 6.07
N ILE A 107 15.31 -9.00 6.36
CA ILE A 107 16.09 -8.09 7.21
C ILE A 107 16.24 -8.69 8.59
N LEU A 108 15.17 -9.14 9.22
CA LEU A 108 15.20 -9.75 10.55
C LEU A 108 16.11 -10.98 10.59
N ARG A 109 15.97 -11.87 9.61
CA ARG A 109 16.83 -13.05 9.54
C ARG A 109 18.31 -12.70 9.34
N ARG A 110 18.60 -11.63 8.58
CA ARG A 110 19.99 -11.19 8.36
C ARG A 110 20.63 -10.63 9.61
N VAL A 111 19.88 -9.98 10.48
CA VAL A 111 20.37 -9.42 11.76
C VAL A 111 20.27 -10.42 12.92
N GLY A 112 19.90 -11.67 12.65
CA GLY A 112 19.88 -12.74 13.64
C GLY A 112 18.58 -12.89 14.42
N PHE A 113 17.54 -12.16 14.05
CA PHE A 113 16.20 -12.33 14.63
C PHE A 113 15.39 -13.39 13.90
N ASP A 114 14.38 -13.93 14.58
CA ASP A 114 13.40 -14.82 13.98
C ASP A 114 12.55 -14.06 12.96
N PRO A 115 12.51 -14.46 11.67
CA PRO A 115 11.62 -13.87 10.67
C PRO A 115 10.14 -13.83 11.09
N ALA A 116 9.69 -14.78 11.91
CA ALA A 116 8.32 -14.83 12.43
C ALA A 116 7.99 -13.64 13.36
N SER A 117 9.01 -12.94 13.88
CA SER A 117 8.82 -11.69 14.63
C SER A 117 8.22 -10.57 13.76
N ALA A 118 8.39 -10.63 12.42
CA ALA A 118 7.67 -9.80 11.46
C ALA A 118 6.23 -10.30 11.30
N SER A 119 5.48 -10.40 12.41
CA SER A 119 4.09 -10.88 12.35
C SER A 119 3.22 -10.01 11.44
N ALA A 120 2.19 -10.62 10.83
CA ALA A 120 1.28 -9.89 9.94
C ALA A 120 0.65 -8.65 10.60
N PRO A 121 0.21 -8.67 11.88
CA PRO A 121 -0.27 -7.49 12.58
C PRO A 121 0.80 -6.39 12.76
N PHE A 122 2.05 -6.77 13.02
CA PHE A 122 3.15 -5.81 13.14
C PHE A 122 3.38 -5.09 11.81
N VAL A 123 3.44 -5.84 10.72
CA VAL A 123 3.62 -5.29 9.37
C VAL A 123 2.44 -4.41 8.98
N ALA A 124 1.20 -4.83 9.29
CA ALA A 124 0.02 -4.01 9.03
C ALA A 124 0.14 -2.65 9.73
N THR A 125 0.48 -2.63 11.01
CA THR A 125 0.66 -1.37 11.76
C THR A 125 1.77 -0.50 11.18
N LEU A 126 2.91 -1.09 10.79
CA LEU A 126 4.00 -0.36 10.15
C LEU A 126 3.55 0.28 8.83
N VAL A 127 2.83 -0.48 8.01
CA VAL A 127 2.31 -0.01 6.72
C VAL A 127 1.20 1.02 6.90
N ASP A 128 0.38 0.91 7.93
CA ASP A 128 -0.66 1.89 8.23
C ASP A 128 -0.04 3.26 8.54
N VAL A 129 0.97 3.31 9.41
CA VAL A 129 1.65 4.56 9.77
C VAL A 129 2.37 5.17 8.55
N THR A 130 3.17 4.36 7.84
CA THR A 130 3.90 4.84 6.65
C THR A 130 2.98 5.11 5.48
N GLY A 131 1.88 4.37 5.35
CA GLY A 131 0.85 4.57 4.35
C GLY A 131 0.16 5.92 4.48
N LEU A 132 -0.09 6.39 5.70
CA LEU A 132 -0.59 7.76 5.94
C LEU A 132 0.40 8.81 5.45
N LEU A 133 1.69 8.63 5.71
CA LEU A 133 2.72 9.55 5.23
C LEU A 133 2.74 9.60 3.69
N ILE A 134 2.67 8.44 3.03
CA ILE A 134 2.60 8.35 1.57
C ILE A 134 1.33 9.04 1.07
N TYR A 135 0.17 8.73 1.66
CA TYR A 135 -1.11 9.29 1.28
C TYR A 135 -1.13 10.82 1.33
N PHE A 136 -0.72 11.40 2.46
CA PHE A 136 -0.69 12.85 2.60
C PHE A 136 0.42 13.51 1.77
N SER A 137 1.52 12.82 1.51
CA SER A 137 2.55 13.30 0.57
C SER A 137 2.01 13.39 -0.86
N VAL A 138 1.32 12.35 -1.33
CA VAL A 138 0.65 12.35 -2.64
C VAL A 138 -0.42 13.44 -2.68
N ALA A 139 -1.23 13.57 -1.62
CA ALA A 139 -2.25 14.61 -1.52
C ALA A 139 -1.63 16.01 -1.62
N TYR A 140 -0.54 16.25 -0.91
CA TYR A 140 0.16 17.52 -0.99
C TYR A 140 0.67 17.83 -2.40
N LEU A 141 1.27 16.83 -3.08
CA LEU A 141 1.81 17.01 -4.43
C LEU A 141 0.71 17.29 -5.47
N VAL A 142 -0.43 16.58 -5.37
CA VAL A 142 -1.52 16.69 -6.36
C VAL A 142 -2.41 17.92 -6.12
N LEU A 143 -2.66 18.25 -4.84
CA LEU A 143 -3.62 19.29 -4.47
C LEU A 143 -2.97 20.64 -4.17
N ARG A 144 -1.65 20.73 -4.20
CA ARG A 144 -0.92 21.98 -3.97
C ARG A 144 -1.36 23.04 -4.98
N GLY A 145 -1.79 24.19 -4.46
CA GLY A 145 -2.25 25.33 -5.26
C GLY A 145 -3.72 25.27 -5.71
N THR A 146 -4.49 24.24 -5.26
CA THR A 146 -5.94 24.15 -5.51
C THR A 146 -6.74 24.02 -4.23
N LEU A 147 -6.46 23.01 -3.42
CA LEU A 147 -7.13 22.70 -2.16
C LEU A 147 -6.22 22.83 -0.93
N LEU A 148 -4.92 23.00 -1.16
CA LEU A 148 -3.89 23.22 -0.14
C LEU A 148 -3.06 24.46 -0.46
#